data_00480070e77bc8d012c6df53d0520aab
#
_entry.id   00480070e77bc8d012c6df53d0520aab
#
_cell.length_a   1.000
_cell.length_b   1.000
_cell.length_c   1.000
_cell.angle_alpha   90.00
_cell.angle_beta   90.00
_cell.angle_gamma   90.00
#
_symmetry.space_group_name_H-M   'P 1'
#
loop_
_entity.id
_entity.type
_entity.pdbx_description
1 polymer ?
#
loop_
_entity_poly.entity_id
_entity_poly.type
_entity_poly.pdbx_seq_one_letter_code
_entity_poly.pdbx_strand_id
1 'polypeptide(L)'
;MAGLRCITLHYAASGAGEPILLIPGLGLDHSYYRFGMPLLARHLQVLAVDPRGIGLSTKSPPPYTVEAWADDFAVMIDKLGFGPIHVLGSSLGGSMALALAQRHPGKLKSLMVVGGFSELDRATELNFRLRLRLIEKLGMSDEVADYMGLWTLTRKFINSDAGYATMRANQDIIRANSAESYSAFVEALLKWGRCQPGQEREAKCTTLLDSIALPTLVVTSDNDHLIPKELSDLIAARIAGAKLVVMPGAGHIPFMEQPGEVVRIVLEFIAGLDG
;
A
#
# COMPACT_ATOMS: atom_id res chain seq x y z
N MET A 1 -7.98 -32.97 8.35
CA MET A 1 -6.86 -32.07 8.73
C MET A 1 -6.45 -31.31 7.49
N ALA A 2 -6.80 -30.05 7.37
CA ALA A 2 -6.28 -29.17 6.30
C ALA A 2 -4.80 -28.94 6.61
N GLY A 3 -3.91 -29.49 5.77
CA GLY A 3 -2.47 -29.28 5.92
C GLY A 3 -2.15 -27.80 5.93
N LEU A 4 -1.42 -27.34 6.93
CA LEU A 4 -0.81 -26.01 6.98
C LEU A 4 0.03 -25.83 5.72
N ARG A 5 -0.51 -25.16 4.68
CA ARG A 5 0.27 -24.79 3.51
C ARG A 5 1.27 -23.73 3.94
N CYS A 6 2.54 -24.03 3.78
CA CYS A 6 3.61 -23.06 4.03
C CYS A 6 3.41 -21.87 3.08
N ILE A 7 3.26 -20.66 3.62
CA ILE A 7 3.22 -19.43 2.83
C ILE A 7 4.66 -18.99 2.57
N THR A 8 4.99 -18.83 1.30
CA THR A 8 6.27 -18.26 0.86
C THR A 8 6.01 -16.89 0.25
N LEU A 9 6.66 -15.86 0.77
CA LEU A 9 6.65 -14.53 0.19
C LEU A 9 7.89 -14.33 -0.68
N HIS A 10 7.67 -13.84 -1.89
CA HIS A 10 8.73 -13.34 -2.76
C HIS A 10 9.01 -11.87 -2.43
N TYR A 11 10.27 -11.47 -2.55
CA TYR A 11 10.67 -10.07 -2.47
C TYR A 11 11.89 -9.80 -3.35
N ALA A 12 11.96 -8.59 -3.90
CA ALA A 12 13.18 -8.07 -4.51
C ALA A 12 13.99 -7.33 -3.46
N ALA A 13 15.31 -7.55 -3.44
CA ALA A 13 16.23 -6.88 -2.52
C ALA A 13 17.29 -6.08 -3.27
N SER A 14 17.65 -4.88 -2.77
CA SER A 14 18.69 -4.03 -3.34
C SER A 14 19.26 -3.08 -2.28
N GLY A 15 20.53 -2.69 -2.45
CA GLY A 15 21.20 -1.79 -1.52
C GLY A 15 21.77 -2.49 -0.29
N ALA A 16 22.23 -1.70 0.66
CA ALA A 16 22.79 -2.13 1.92
C ALA A 16 22.56 -1.06 3.00
N GLY A 17 22.75 -1.41 4.27
CA GLY A 17 22.53 -0.52 5.39
C GLY A 17 21.25 -0.85 6.16
N GLU A 18 20.54 0.17 6.62
CA GLU A 18 19.32 0.01 7.40
C GLU A 18 18.18 -0.58 6.57
N PRO A 19 17.48 -1.62 7.06
CA PRO A 19 16.48 -2.30 6.27
C PRO A 19 15.15 -1.53 6.21
N ILE A 20 14.55 -1.47 5.00
CA ILE A 20 13.20 -0.96 4.77
C ILE A 20 12.38 -1.97 3.97
N LEU A 21 11.19 -2.31 4.47
CA LEU A 21 10.19 -3.12 3.78
C LEU A 21 9.23 -2.20 3.02
N LEU A 22 9.09 -2.42 1.72
CA LEU A 22 8.14 -1.72 0.84
C LEU A 22 6.97 -2.64 0.50
N ILE A 23 5.75 -2.24 0.88
CA ILE A 23 4.51 -2.98 0.67
C ILE A 23 3.67 -2.28 -0.40
N PRO A 24 3.45 -2.90 -1.57
CA PRO A 24 2.73 -2.27 -2.68
C PRO A 24 1.22 -2.20 -2.44
N GLY A 25 0.52 -1.46 -3.32
CA GLY A 25 -0.92 -1.32 -3.30
C GLY A 25 -1.68 -2.53 -3.86
N LEU A 26 -2.99 -2.34 -4.01
CA LEU A 26 -3.94 -3.35 -4.47
C LEU A 26 -3.56 -3.98 -5.82
N GLY A 27 -3.33 -5.29 -5.82
CA GLY A 27 -3.03 -6.07 -7.03
C GLY A 27 -1.64 -5.81 -7.64
N LEU A 28 -0.79 -5.06 -6.97
CA LEU A 28 0.56 -4.69 -7.41
C LEU A 28 1.61 -5.56 -6.72
N ASP A 29 2.65 -5.92 -7.44
CA ASP A 29 3.82 -6.64 -6.96
C ASP A 29 5.00 -5.68 -6.66
N HIS A 30 6.15 -6.23 -6.30
CA HIS A 30 7.39 -5.49 -6.00
C HIS A 30 7.82 -4.53 -7.12
N SER A 31 7.47 -4.81 -8.37
CA SER A 31 7.85 -3.97 -9.52
C SER A 31 7.15 -2.60 -9.54
N TYR A 32 6.13 -2.41 -8.72
CA TYR A 32 5.54 -1.09 -8.44
C TYR A 32 6.62 -0.07 -8.03
N TYR A 33 7.61 -0.52 -7.27
CA TYR A 33 8.68 0.33 -6.76
C TYR A 33 9.88 0.48 -7.71
N ARG A 34 9.78 0.02 -8.98
CA ARG A 34 10.89 0.01 -9.94
C ARG A 34 11.60 1.36 -10.15
N PHE A 35 10.89 2.48 -9.96
CA PHE A 35 11.48 3.83 -10.07
C PHE A 35 12.03 4.36 -8.74
N GLY A 36 11.41 4.02 -7.62
CA GLY A 36 11.83 4.48 -6.28
C GLY A 36 12.89 3.60 -5.64
N MET A 37 12.81 2.29 -5.84
CA MET A 37 13.72 1.32 -5.22
C MET A 37 15.20 1.57 -5.53
N PRO A 38 15.63 1.86 -6.79
CA PRO A 38 17.03 2.16 -7.08
C PRO A 38 17.54 3.44 -6.40
N LEU A 39 16.64 4.39 -6.13
CA LEU A 39 16.99 5.64 -5.45
C LEU A 39 17.15 5.41 -3.93
N LEU A 40 16.22 4.67 -3.31
CA LEU A 40 16.31 4.28 -1.90
C LEU A 40 17.52 3.38 -1.63
N ALA A 41 17.82 2.45 -2.54
CA ALA A 41 18.91 1.48 -2.41
C ALA A 41 20.32 2.09 -2.37
N ARG A 42 20.46 3.37 -2.68
CA ARG A 42 21.72 4.12 -2.48
C ARG A 42 22.02 4.41 -0.99
N HIS A 43 21.01 4.30 -0.14
CA HIS A 43 21.07 4.70 1.27
C HIS A 43 20.60 3.61 2.24
N LEU A 44 19.77 2.67 1.78
CA LEU A 44 19.06 1.69 2.60
C LEU A 44 19.17 0.29 1.98
N GLN A 45 19.00 -0.73 2.80
CA GLN A 45 18.72 -2.09 2.33
C GLN A 45 17.21 -2.21 2.04
N VAL A 46 16.83 -2.15 0.79
CA VAL A 46 15.43 -2.13 0.35
C VAL A 46 14.92 -3.54 0.07
N LEU A 47 13.76 -3.87 0.62
CA LEU A 47 13.05 -5.12 0.45
C LEU A 47 11.65 -4.79 -0.10
N ALA A 48 11.40 -4.97 -1.39
CA ALA A 48 10.07 -4.78 -1.99
C ALA A 48 9.37 -6.13 -2.08
N VAL A 49 8.27 -6.33 -1.33
CA VAL A 49 7.60 -7.62 -1.19
C VAL A 49 6.43 -7.78 -2.15
N ASP A 50 6.21 -9.02 -2.59
CA ASP A 50 4.94 -9.45 -3.19
C ASP A 50 4.04 -9.97 -2.06
N PRO A 51 2.90 -9.30 -1.75
CA PRO A 51 1.96 -9.83 -0.77
C PRO A 51 1.41 -11.20 -1.16
N ARG A 52 0.99 -12.02 -0.18
CA ARG A 52 0.30 -13.29 -0.45
C ARG A 52 -0.81 -13.10 -1.47
N GLY A 53 -0.87 -13.95 -2.47
CA GLY A 53 -1.83 -13.87 -3.57
C GLY A 53 -1.33 -13.09 -4.79
N ILE A 54 -0.25 -12.33 -4.69
CA ILE A 54 0.24 -11.38 -5.70
C ILE A 54 1.64 -11.78 -6.18
N GLY A 55 2.01 -11.37 -7.38
CA GLY A 55 3.34 -11.55 -7.95
C GLY A 55 3.82 -13.00 -7.94
N LEU A 56 5.01 -13.23 -7.41
CA LEU A 56 5.65 -14.54 -7.29
C LEU A 56 5.41 -15.21 -5.92
N SER A 57 4.68 -14.55 -5.03
CA SER A 57 4.30 -15.12 -3.73
C SER A 57 3.25 -16.21 -3.85
N THR A 58 3.13 -17.05 -2.81
CA THR A 58 2.13 -18.11 -2.73
C THR A 58 0.73 -17.60 -3.06
N LYS A 59 0.09 -18.20 -4.06
CA LYS A 59 -1.31 -18.01 -4.43
C LYS A 59 -2.20 -18.88 -3.54
N SER A 60 -2.57 -18.37 -2.37
CA SER A 60 -3.55 -19.06 -1.51
C SER A 60 -4.97 -18.82 -2.02
N PRO A 61 -5.91 -19.74 -1.79
CA PRO A 61 -7.31 -19.44 -2.05
C PRO A 61 -7.83 -18.32 -1.12
N PRO A 62 -8.86 -17.57 -1.55
CA PRO A 62 -9.56 -16.62 -0.67
C PRO A 62 -10.19 -17.32 0.56
N PRO A 63 -10.57 -16.57 1.61
CA PRO A 63 -10.53 -15.13 1.68
C PRO A 63 -9.17 -14.55 2.06
N TYR A 64 -8.86 -13.34 1.59
CA TYR A 64 -7.75 -12.53 2.07
C TYR A 64 -8.22 -11.56 3.15
N THR A 65 -7.31 -11.13 4.03
CA THR A 65 -7.56 -10.06 5.00
C THR A 65 -6.31 -9.22 5.20
N VAL A 66 -6.50 -7.95 5.54
CA VAL A 66 -5.37 -7.04 5.79
C VAL A 66 -4.54 -7.51 6.98
N GLU A 67 -5.19 -8.08 7.99
CA GLU A 67 -4.54 -8.64 9.17
C GLU A 67 -3.67 -9.86 8.83
N ALA A 68 -4.14 -10.75 7.94
CA ALA A 68 -3.37 -11.92 7.53
C ALA A 68 -2.12 -11.54 6.74
N TRP A 69 -2.19 -10.52 5.88
CA TRP A 69 -1.01 -9.97 5.22
C TRP A 69 -0.03 -9.35 6.22
N ALA A 70 -0.52 -8.62 7.22
CA ALA A 70 0.33 -8.07 8.28
C ALA A 70 1.04 -9.18 9.07
N ASP A 71 0.35 -10.26 9.41
CA ASP A 71 0.95 -11.42 10.11
C ASP A 71 2.02 -12.11 9.23
N ASP A 72 1.81 -12.22 7.92
CA ASP A 72 2.81 -12.73 6.98
C ASP A 72 4.10 -11.89 6.98
N PHE A 73 3.96 -10.57 6.95
CA PHE A 73 5.12 -9.67 6.98
C PHE A 73 5.87 -9.74 8.32
N ALA A 74 5.15 -9.87 9.44
CA ALA A 74 5.78 -10.06 10.74
C ALA A 74 6.64 -11.34 10.77
N VAL A 75 6.12 -12.46 10.23
CA VAL A 75 6.88 -13.71 10.09
C VAL A 75 8.06 -13.55 9.13
N MET A 76 7.90 -12.81 8.02
CA MET A 76 8.98 -12.51 7.09
C MET A 76 10.12 -11.75 7.77
N ILE A 77 9.81 -10.69 8.52
CA ILE A 77 10.79 -9.88 9.26
C ILE A 77 11.58 -10.76 10.23
N ASP A 78 10.89 -11.65 10.98
CA ASP A 78 11.56 -12.57 11.91
C ASP A 78 12.52 -13.52 11.19
N LYS A 79 12.11 -14.10 10.07
CA LYS A 79 12.94 -15.05 9.31
C LYS A 79 14.15 -14.37 8.66
N LEU A 80 14.06 -13.10 8.32
CA LEU A 80 15.17 -12.34 7.78
C LEU A 80 16.21 -11.92 8.84
N GLY A 81 15.82 -11.93 10.14
CA GLY A 81 16.73 -11.69 11.26
C GLY A 81 17.21 -10.25 11.39
N PHE A 82 16.52 -9.28 10.78
CA PHE A 82 16.94 -7.87 10.83
C PHE A 82 16.61 -7.15 12.13
N GLY A 83 15.74 -7.72 12.99
CA GLY A 83 15.17 -6.99 14.13
C GLY A 83 14.10 -5.99 13.66
N PRO A 84 13.80 -4.92 14.42
CA PRO A 84 12.86 -3.89 13.97
C PRO A 84 13.38 -3.16 12.74
N ILE A 85 12.52 -3.00 11.72
CA ILE A 85 12.87 -2.38 10.44
C ILE A 85 11.94 -1.20 10.12
N HIS A 86 12.34 -0.36 9.17
CA HIS A 86 11.44 0.62 8.58
C HIS A 86 10.40 -0.08 7.71
N VAL A 87 9.14 0.36 7.78
CA VAL A 87 8.06 -0.19 6.94
C VAL A 87 7.36 0.94 6.22
N LEU A 88 7.29 0.83 4.89
CA LEU A 88 6.54 1.74 4.03
C LEU A 88 5.48 0.97 3.26
N GLY A 89 4.23 1.41 3.39
CA GLY A 89 3.12 0.87 2.63
C GLY A 89 2.46 1.92 1.75
N SER A 90 2.13 1.55 0.50
CA SER A 90 1.42 2.42 -0.44
C SER A 90 -0.02 1.94 -0.64
N SER A 91 -1.01 2.85 -0.55
CA SER A 91 -2.44 2.54 -0.75
C SER A 91 -2.91 1.39 0.18
N LEU A 92 -3.44 0.28 -0.34
CA LEU A 92 -3.76 -0.92 0.45
C LEU A 92 -2.53 -1.43 1.23
N GLY A 93 -1.32 -1.30 0.68
CA GLY A 93 -0.08 -1.59 1.40
C GLY A 93 0.11 -0.71 2.63
N GLY A 94 -0.38 0.54 2.59
CA GLY A 94 -0.43 1.44 3.75
C GLY A 94 -1.36 0.91 4.84
N SER A 95 -2.53 0.39 4.47
CA SER A 95 -3.45 -0.28 5.41
C SER A 95 -2.82 -1.55 6.01
N MET A 96 -2.09 -2.33 5.20
CA MET A 96 -1.34 -3.50 5.69
C MET A 96 -0.22 -3.09 6.67
N ALA A 97 0.48 -1.98 6.39
CA ALA A 97 1.52 -1.45 7.28
C ALA A 97 0.93 -0.92 8.60
N LEU A 98 -0.23 -0.26 8.57
CA LEU A 98 -0.99 0.12 9.77
C LEU A 98 -1.36 -1.10 10.61
N ALA A 99 -1.90 -2.14 9.97
CA ALA A 99 -2.23 -3.39 10.66
C ALA A 99 -0.99 -4.06 11.27
N LEU A 100 0.13 -4.06 10.56
CA LEU A 100 1.40 -4.59 11.05
C LEU A 100 1.88 -3.82 12.29
N ALA A 101 1.80 -2.49 12.27
CA ALA A 101 2.16 -1.64 13.40
C ALA A 101 1.25 -1.85 14.62
N GLN A 102 -0.06 -2.06 14.40
CA GLN A 102 -1.01 -2.33 15.48
C GLN A 102 -0.83 -3.72 16.10
N ARG A 103 -0.55 -4.74 15.29
CA ARG A 103 -0.49 -6.14 15.73
C ARG A 103 0.89 -6.58 16.18
N HIS A 104 1.93 -6.01 15.58
CA HIS A 104 3.33 -6.41 15.77
C HIS A 104 4.26 -5.19 15.93
N PRO A 105 3.98 -4.24 16.86
CA PRO A 105 4.74 -2.98 16.95
C PRO A 105 6.23 -3.18 17.15
N GLY A 106 6.65 -4.25 17.84
CA GLY A 106 8.07 -4.57 18.05
C GLY A 106 8.84 -4.98 16.79
N LYS A 107 8.17 -5.11 15.62
CA LYS A 107 8.81 -5.41 14.34
C LYS A 107 9.18 -4.16 13.54
N LEU A 108 8.67 -3.00 13.94
CA LEU A 108 8.88 -1.76 13.21
C LEU A 108 9.79 -0.81 13.99
N LYS A 109 10.75 -0.22 13.28
CA LYS A 109 11.53 0.94 13.73
C LYS A 109 10.76 2.25 13.45
N SER A 110 10.09 2.32 12.31
CA SER A 110 9.17 3.41 11.94
C SER A 110 8.12 2.94 10.94
N LEU A 111 7.05 3.70 10.84
CA LEU A 111 5.92 3.47 9.94
C LEU A 111 5.82 4.60 8.93
N MET A 112 5.68 4.26 7.63
CA MET A 112 5.42 5.23 6.56
C MET A 112 4.22 4.78 5.74
N VAL A 113 3.23 5.67 5.60
CA VAL A 113 1.96 5.41 4.90
C VAL A 113 1.85 6.40 3.76
N VAL A 114 1.82 5.90 2.52
CA VAL A 114 1.74 6.73 1.30
C VAL A 114 0.40 6.47 0.61
N GLY A 115 -0.51 7.45 0.61
CA GLY A 115 -1.85 7.32 0.03
C GLY A 115 -2.66 6.17 0.65
N GLY A 116 -2.37 5.80 1.91
CA GLY A 116 -3.07 4.74 2.62
C GLY A 116 -4.31 5.25 3.36
N PHE A 117 -5.08 4.33 3.93
CA PHE A 117 -6.32 4.63 4.63
C PHE A 117 -6.54 3.67 5.81
N SER A 118 -7.19 4.15 6.86
CA SER A 118 -7.68 3.35 7.99
C SER A 118 -9.17 3.06 7.88
N GLU A 119 -9.89 3.89 7.12
CA GLU A 119 -11.30 3.71 6.76
C GLU A 119 -11.56 4.27 5.36
N LEU A 120 -12.74 4.01 4.82
CA LEU A 120 -13.17 4.47 3.51
C LEU A 120 -14.34 5.46 3.64
N ASP A 121 -14.30 6.52 2.85
CA ASP A 121 -15.49 7.33 2.62
C ASP A 121 -16.44 6.65 1.61
N ARG A 122 -17.64 7.22 1.45
CA ARG A 122 -18.66 6.66 0.57
C ARG A 122 -18.25 6.66 -0.91
N ALA A 123 -17.53 7.67 -1.35
CA ALA A 123 -17.11 7.78 -2.75
C ALA A 123 -16.06 6.72 -3.08
N THR A 124 -15.09 6.55 -2.20
CA THR A 124 -14.07 5.50 -2.31
C THR A 124 -14.69 4.11 -2.25
N GLU A 125 -15.62 3.86 -1.31
CA GLU A 125 -16.35 2.58 -1.24
C GLU A 125 -17.12 2.30 -2.53
N LEU A 126 -17.84 3.30 -3.07
CA LEU A 126 -18.58 3.17 -4.34
C LEU A 126 -17.63 2.87 -5.52
N ASN A 127 -16.46 3.51 -5.57
CA ASN A 127 -15.45 3.23 -6.59
C ASN A 127 -15.04 1.76 -6.58
N PHE A 128 -14.67 1.21 -5.41
CA PHE A 128 -14.26 -0.19 -5.29
C PHE A 128 -15.40 -1.17 -5.57
N ARG A 129 -16.63 -0.85 -5.17
CA ARG A 129 -17.81 -1.66 -5.51
C ARG A 129 -18.13 -1.64 -6.99
N LEU A 130 -17.96 -0.48 -7.66
CA LEU A 130 -18.09 -0.39 -9.11
C LEU A 130 -17.03 -1.23 -9.82
N ARG A 131 -15.78 -1.20 -9.32
CA ARG A 131 -14.67 -2.00 -9.83
C ARG A 131 -14.98 -3.49 -9.79
N LEU A 132 -15.55 -4.00 -8.68
CA LEU A 132 -15.99 -5.40 -8.58
C LEU A 132 -17.03 -5.75 -9.65
N ARG A 133 -18.03 -4.87 -9.87
CA ARG A 133 -19.07 -5.09 -10.90
C ARG A 133 -18.51 -5.04 -12.32
N LEU A 134 -17.51 -4.19 -12.56
CA LEU A 134 -16.83 -4.14 -13.85
C LEU A 134 -16.05 -5.42 -14.11
N ILE A 135 -15.30 -5.91 -13.10
CA ILE A 135 -14.53 -7.16 -13.18
C ILE A 135 -15.48 -8.37 -13.39
N GLU A 136 -16.61 -8.41 -12.70
CA GLU A 136 -17.61 -9.47 -12.87
C GLU A 136 -18.12 -9.54 -14.33
N LYS A 137 -18.30 -8.39 -14.98
CA LYS A 137 -18.84 -8.31 -16.35
C LYS A 137 -17.80 -8.44 -17.44
N LEU A 138 -16.60 -7.90 -17.23
CA LEU A 138 -15.57 -7.71 -18.25
C LEU A 138 -14.29 -8.50 -17.99
N GLY A 139 -14.19 -9.19 -16.83
CA GLY A 139 -12.93 -9.77 -16.36
C GLY A 139 -11.88 -8.71 -16.07
N MET A 140 -10.61 -9.09 -16.12
CA MET A 140 -9.45 -8.18 -15.99
C MET A 140 -9.08 -7.61 -17.37
N SER A 141 -10.06 -6.91 -18.01
CA SER A 141 -9.93 -6.35 -19.35
C SER A 141 -9.17 -5.01 -19.36
N ASP A 142 -8.86 -4.53 -20.57
CA ASP A 142 -8.24 -3.22 -20.79
C ASP A 142 -9.10 -2.07 -20.28
N GLU A 143 -10.43 -2.15 -20.47
CA GLU A 143 -11.38 -1.14 -20.02
C GLU A 143 -11.38 -1.02 -18.50
N VAL A 144 -11.30 -2.15 -17.80
CA VAL A 144 -11.18 -2.17 -16.32
C VAL A 144 -9.86 -1.57 -15.88
N ALA A 145 -8.76 -1.88 -16.56
CA ALA A 145 -7.45 -1.33 -16.27
C ALA A 145 -7.39 0.18 -16.57
N ASP A 146 -7.99 0.65 -17.66
CA ASP A 146 -8.10 2.08 -18.00
C ASP A 146 -8.92 2.83 -16.95
N TYR A 147 -10.07 2.27 -16.54
CA TYR A 147 -10.85 2.82 -15.45
C TYR A 147 -10.01 3.00 -14.16
N MET A 148 -9.21 2.00 -13.79
CA MET A 148 -8.32 2.10 -12.62
C MET A 148 -7.27 3.20 -12.80
N GLY A 149 -6.65 3.29 -13.99
CA GLY A 149 -5.65 4.30 -14.31
C GLY A 149 -6.17 5.73 -14.16
N LEU A 150 -7.41 5.99 -14.63
CA LEU A 150 -8.06 7.30 -14.57
C LEU A 150 -8.32 7.79 -13.13
N TRP A 151 -8.46 6.88 -12.16
CA TRP A 151 -8.63 7.24 -10.75
C TRP A 151 -7.33 7.36 -9.97
N THR A 152 -6.26 6.73 -10.45
CA THR A 152 -5.00 6.64 -9.70
C THR A 152 -3.93 7.60 -10.19
N LEU A 153 -3.98 8.05 -11.45
CA LEU A 153 -2.97 8.88 -12.09
C LEU A 153 -3.52 10.26 -12.44
N THR A 154 -2.65 11.25 -12.41
CA THR A 154 -3.04 12.62 -12.83
C THR A 154 -3.23 12.71 -14.35
N ARG A 155 -4.12 13.61 -14.79
CA ARG A 155 -4.30 13.92 -16.22
C ARG A 155 -2.98 14.36 -16.86
N LYS A 156 -2.17 15.15 -16.15
CA LYS A 156 -0.86 15.61 -16.63
C LYS A 156 0.06 14.43 -16.92
N PHE A 157 0.10 13.44 -16.03
CA PHE A 157 0.93 12.26 -16.19
C PHE A 157 0.45 11.41 -17.36
N ILE A 158 -0.84 11.06 -17.41
CA ILE A 158 -1.45 10.24 -18.48
C ILE A 158 -1.26 10.88 -19.86
N ASN A 159 -1.35 12.21 -19.97
CA ASN A 159 -1.21 12.92 -21.24
C ASN A 159 0.23 13.11 -21.71
N SER A 160 1.23 12.66 -20.94
CA SER A 160 2.63 12.59 -21.40
C SER A 160 2.92 11.21 -22.00
N ASP A 161 3.76 11.13 -23.05
CA ASP A 161 4.12 9.85 -23.69
C ASP A 161 4.74 8.86 -22.69
N ALA A 162 5.66 9.34 -21.83
CA ALA A 162 6.32 8.52 -20.82
C ALA A 162 5.32 8.07 -19.74
N GLY A 163 4.41 8.95 -19.32
CA GLY A 163 3.37 8.64 -18.33
C GLY A 163 2.37 7.64 -18.88
N TYR A 164 1.92 7.80 -20.11
CA TYR A 164 1.02 6.85 -20.76
C TYR A 164 1.66 5.46 -20.90
N ALA A 165 2.91 5.38 -21.36
CA ALA A 165 3.65 4.12 -21.44
C ALA A 165 3.80 3.45 -20.07
N THR A 166 4.10 4.26 -19.02
CA THR A 166 4.22 3.78 -17.64
C THR A 166 2.88 3.25 -17.11
N MET A 167 1.77 3.95 -17.39
CA MET A 167 0.41 3.50 -17.05
C MET A 167 0.12 2.14 -17.69
N ARG A 168 0.37 1.99 -18.98
CA ARG A 168 0.14 0.71 -19.71
C ARG A 168 0.94 -0.44 -19.10
N ALA A 169 2.23 -0.23 -18.83
CA ALA A 169 3.08 -1.24 -18.18
C ALA A 169 2.57 -1.62 -16.78
N ASN A 170 2.03 -0.67 -16.02
CA ASN A 170 1.43 -0.95 -14.71
C ASN A 170 0.11 -1.73 -14.82
N GLN A 171 -0.67 -1.46 -15.84
CA GLN A 171 -1.91 -2.20 -16.13
C GLN A 171 -1.64 -3.67 -16.44
N ASP A 172 -0.51 -3.99 -17.08
CA ASP A 172 -0.08 -5.38 -17.33
C ASP A 172 0.14 -6.14 -16.01
N ILE A 173 0.74 -5.49 -15.01
CA ILE A 173 0.93 -6.07 -13.66
C ILE A 173 -0.42 -6.35 -13.00
N ILE A 174 -1.36 -5.41 -13.08
CA ILE A 174 -2.71 -5.57 -12.51
C ILE A 174 -3.46 -6.70 -13.20
N ARG A 175 -3.42 -6.75 -14.54
CA ARG A 175 -4.09 -7.78 -15.36
C ARG A 175 -3.50 -9.17 -15.20
N ALA A 176 -2.27 -9.29 -14.71
CA ALA A 176 -1.67 -10.59 -14.39
C ALA A 176 -2.36 -11.29 -13.20
N ASN A 177 -3.18 -10.58 -12.42
CA ASN A 177 -4.03 -11.20 -11.41
C ASN A 177 -5.26 -11.86 -12.04
N SER A 178 -5.70 -13.00 -11.49
CA SER A 178 -7.03 -13.52 -11.88
C SER A 178 -8.14 -12.61 -11.37
N ALA A 179 -9.27 -12.59 -12.08
CA ALA A 179 -10.46 -11.84 -11.66
C ALA A 179 -10.92 -12.25 -10.24
N GLU A 180 -10.87 -13.55 -9.94
CA GLU A 180 -11.20 -14.10 -8.61
C GLU A 180 -10.27 -13.54 -7.53
N SER A 181 -8.96 -13.62 -7.72
CA SER A 181 -7.97 -13.13 -6.74
C SER A 181 -8.09 -11.63 -6.54
N TYR A 182 -8.17 -10.87 -7.64
CA TYR A 182 -8.27 -9.40 -7.54
C TYR A 182 -9.57 -8.97 -6.84
N SER A 183 -10.71 -9.61 -7.16
CA SER A 183 -11.97 -9.35 -6.47
C SER A 183 -11.87 -9.65 -4.97
N ALA A 184 -11.24 -10.75 -4.59
CA ALA A 184 -11.02 -11.09 -3.19
C ALA A 184 -10.10 -10.08 -2.46
N PHE A 185 -9.13 -9.47 -3.16
CA PHE A 185 -8.33 -8.37 -2.59
C PHE A 185 -9.17 -7.12 -2.35
N VAL A 186 -10.04 -6.77 -3.30
CA VAL A 186 -10.99 -5.64 -3.13
C VAL A 186 -11.96 -5.90 -1.98
N GLU A 187 -12.46 -7.12 -1.83
CA GLU A 187 -13.32 -7.49 -0.69
C GLU A 187 -12.59 -7.37 0.65
N ALA A 188 -11.33 -7.78 0.73
CA ALA A 188 -10.50 -7.61 1.92
C ALA A 188 -10.32 -6.12 2.29
N LEU A 189 -10.05 -5.27 1.27
CA LEU A 189 -9.96 -3.82 1.42
C LEU A 189 -11.29 -3.21 1.92
N LEU A 190 -12.40 -3.57 1.30
CA LEU A 190 -13.73 -3.09 1.69
C LEU A 190 -14.09 -3.53 3.11
N LYS A 191 -13.76 -4.74 3.51
CA LYS A 191 -13.99 -5.24 4.86
C LYS A 191 -13.16 -4.49 5.90
N TRP A 192 -11.90 -4.17 5.57
CA TRP A 192 -11.01 -3.41 6.43
C TRP A 192 -11.50 -1.97 6.66
N GLY A 193 -11.80 -1.25 5.56
CA GLY A 193 -12.15 0.17 5.59
C GLY A 193 -13.62 0.48 5.91
N ARG A 194 -14.45 -0.53 6.17
CA ARG A 194 -15.89 -0.36 6.30
C ARG A 194 -16.30 0.13 7.68
N CYS A 195 -16.97 1.30 7.69
CA CYS A 195 -17.82 1.71 8.80
C CYS A 195 -19.15 0.94 8.72
N GLN A 196 -19.51 0.18 9.75
CA GLN A 196 -20.77 -0.57 9.77
C GLN A 196 -21.97 0.39 9.82
N PRO A 197 -23.06 0.17 9.03
CA PRO A 197 -24.27 0.97 9.14
C PRO A 197 -24.85 0.85 10.55
N GLY A 198 -25.07 1.99 11.22
CA GLY A 198 -25.69 2.04 12.56
C GLY A 198 -24.73 1.92 13.75
N GLN A 199 -23.44 1.72 13.53
CA GLN A 199 -22.39 1.95 14.53
C GLN A 199 -21.77 3.33 14.31
N GLU A 200 -21.39 4.00 15.40
CA GLU A 200 -20.61 5.23 15.31
C GLU A 200 -19.45 5.03 14.35
N ARG A 201 -19.25 6.01 13.46
CA ARG A 201 -18.49 5.95 12.21
C ARG A 201 -16.99 5.76 12.36
N GLU A 202 -16.54 4.69 13.02
CA GLU A 202 -15.12 4.39 13.02
C GLU A 202 -14.91 2.93 12.61
N ALA A 203 -14.12 2.71 11.55
CA ALA A 203 -13.62 1.39 11.25
C ALA A 203 -12.76 0.92 12.43
N LYS A 204 -12.76 -0.37 12.71
CA LYS A 204 -11.96 -0.96 13.80
C LYS A 204 -10.49 -0.54 13.73
N CYS A 205 -9.94 -0.42 12.51
CA CYS A 205 -8.58 0.05 12.29
C CYS A 205 -8.38 1.49 12.77
N THR A 206 -9.31 2.40 12.46
CA THR A 206 -9.25 3.80 12.88
C THR A 206 -9.24 3.93 14.40
N THR A 207 -10.06 3.14 15.12
CA THR A 207 -10.10 3.16 16.59
C THR A 207 -8.80 2.69 17.24
N LEU A 208 -7.98 1.93 16.52
CA LEU A 208 -6.69 1.42 17.00
C LEU A 208 -5.49 2.30 16.62
N LEU A 209 -5.67 3.37 15.83
CA LEU A 209 -4.57 4.26 15.43
C LEU A 209 -3.87 4.90 16.63
N ASP A 210 -4.63 5.27 17.67
CA ASP A 210 -4.08 5.88 18.90
C ASP A 210 -3.13 4.93 19.66
N SER A 211 -3.16 3.62 19.37
CA SER A 211 -2.25 2.66 19.98
C SER A 211 -0.87 2.59 19.30
N ILE A 212 -0.70 3.25 18.15
CA ILE A 212 0.57 3.26 17.41
C ILE A 212 1.48 4.31 18.04
N ALA A 213 2.54 3.86 18.72
CA ALA A 213 3.54 4.71 19.37
C ALA A 213 4.88 4.76 18.62
N LEU A 214 4.83 4.49 17.32
CA LEU A 214 6.02 4.48 16.44
C LEU A 214 6.19 5.83 15.75
N PRO A 215 7.44 6.26 15.49
CA PRO A 215 7.69 7.36 14.57
C PRO A 215 6.96 7.10 13.26
N THR A 216 6.04 8.00 12.89
CA THR A 216 5.14 7.78 11.74
C THR A 216 5.19 8.94 10.76
N LEU A 217 5.33 8.60 9.48
CA LEU A 217 5.20 9.53 8.35
C LEU A 217 3.94 9.15 7.55
N VAL A 218 3.08 10.13 7.32
CA VAL A 218 1.93 10.00 6.42
C VAL A 218 2.18 10.91 5.23
N VAL A 219 2.16 10.33 4.03
CA VAL A 219 2.31 11.07 2.77
C VAL A 219 1.03 10.94 1.98
N THR A 220 0.50 12.06 1.54
CA THR A 220 -0.67 12.14 0.66
C THR A 220 -0.36 13.07 -0.51
N SER A 221 -1.26 13.11 -1.48
CA SER A 221 -1.15 13.99 -2.65
C SER A 221 -2.37 14.89 -2.77
N ASP A 222 -2.18 16.12 -3.22
CA ASP A 222 -3.28 17.09 -3.36
C ASP A 222 -4.20 16.81 -4.55
N ASN A 223 -3.79 15.90 -5.44
CA ASN A 223 -4.55 15.50 -6.64
C ASN A 223 -4.85 13.98 -6.63
N ASP A 224 -4.92 13.38 -5.45
CA ASP A 224 -5.37 11.98 -5.28
C ASP A 224 -6.91 11.92 -5.33
N HIS A 225 -7.43 11.41 -6.45
CA HIS A 225 -8.87 11.27 -6.66
C HIS A 225 -9.43 9.93 -6.16
N LEU A 226 -8.56 8.97 -5.82
CA LEU A 226 -8.99 7.66 -5.32
C LEU A 226 -9.08 7.61 -3.80
N ILE A 227 -8.02 8.03 -3.12
CA ILE A 227 -7.93 8.09 -1.66
C ILE A 227 -7.70 9.55 -1.26
N PRO A 228 -8.78 10.30 -0.95
CA PRO A 228 -8.68 11.73 -0.73
C PRO A 228 -7.84 12.05 0.51
N LYS A 229 -7.23 13.23 0.50
CA LYS A 229 -6.31 13.71 1.54
C LYS A 229 -6.89 13.59 2.96
N GLU A 230 -8.18 13.77 3.11
CA GLU A 230 -8.91 13.72 4.38
C GLU A 230 -8.73 12.36 5.10
N LEU A 231 -8.58 11.26 4.35
CA LEU A 231 -8.31 9.94 4.94
C LEU A 231 -6.88 9.85 5.49
N SER A 232 -5.93 10.54 4.88
CA SER A 232 -4.57 10.68 5.40
C SER A 232 -4.50 11.64 6.58
N ASP A 233 -5.27 12.74 6.55
CA ASP A 233 -5.41 13.68 7.68
C ASP A 233 -5.90 12.95 8.93
N LEU A 234 -6.88 12.05 8.77
CA LEU A 234 -7.42 11.23 9.86
C LEU A 234 -6.33 10.35 10.50
N ILE A 235 -5.51 9.68 9.70
CA ILE A 235 -4.40 8.86 10.20
C ILE A 235 -3.40 9.72 10.98
N ALA A 236 -2.98 10.85 10.38
CA ALA A 236 -2.01 11.73 11.00
C ALA A 236 -2.51 12.39 12.29
N ALA A 237 -3.81 12.70 12.37
CA ALA A 237 -4.42 13.28 13.56
C ALA A 237 -4.55 12.30 14.74
N ARG A 238 -4.66 10.99 14.45
CA ARG A 238 -4.87 9.95 15.46
C ARG A 238 -3.56 9.33 15.97
N ILE A 239 -2.50 9.31 15.17
CA ILE A 239 -1.19 8.76 15.60
C ILE A 239 -0.38 9.87 16.23
N ALA A 240 -0.07 9.75 17.52
CA ALA A 240 0.68 10.76 18.26
C ALA A 240 2.07 11.01 17.63
N GLY A 241 2.37 12.28 17.31
CA GLY A 241 3.66 12.67 16.71
C GLY A 241 3.83 12.32 15.23
N ALA A 242 2.77 11.86 14.56
CA ALA A 242 2.84 11.59 13.12
C ALA A 242 3.12 12.87 12.33
N LYS A 243 4.03 12.76 11.35
CA LYS A 243 4.31 13.85 10.38
C LYS A 243 3.44 13.65 9.14
N LEU A 244 2.71 14.68 8.72
CA LEU A 244 1.93 14.68 7.49
C LEU A 244 2.65 15.51 6.42
N VAL A 245 2.82 14.93 5.24
CA VAL A 245 3.37 15.61 4.06
C VAL A 245 2.38 15.50 2.91
N VAL A 246 2.05 16.64 2.29
CA VAL A 246 1.20 16.70 1.09
C VAL A 246 2.09 16.93 -0.12
N MET A 247 2.08 16.01 -1.07
CA MET A 247 2.83 16.14 -2.32
C MET A 247 2.03 16.94 -3.35
N PRO A 248 2.55 18.06 -3.85
CA PRO A 248 1.82 18.89 -4.79
C PRO A 248 1.81 18.27 -6.19
N GLY A 249 0.62 18.25 -6.82
CA GLY A 249 0.43 17.85 -8.21
C GLY A 249 0.66 16.36 -8.49
N ALA A 250 0.77 15.52 -7.50
CA ALA A 250 0.82 14.06 -7.64
C ALA A 250 -0.58 13.45 -7.49
N GLY A 251 -0.80 12.30 -8.12
CA GLY A 251 -1.99 11.48 -7.95
C GLY A 251 -1.83 10.44 -6.83
N HIS A 252 -2.63 9.37 -6.93
CA HIS A 252 -2.67 8.31 -5.93
C HIS A 252 -1.36 7.48 -5.83
N ILE A 253 -0.58 7.41 -6.91
CA ILE A 253 0.62 6.57 -6.97
C ILE A 253 1.89 7.40 -7.22
N PRO A 254 2.33 8.21 -6.23
CA PRO A 254 3.44 9.16 -6.39
C PRO A 254 4.78 8.48 -6.68
N PHE A 255 4.99 7.21 -6.32
CA PHE A 255 6.18 6.44 -6.72
C PHE A 255 6.30 6.25 -8.23
N MET A 256 5.22 6.41 -8.99
CA MET A 256 5.25 6.43 -10.45
C MET A 256 5.37 7.83 -11.03
N GLU A 257 4.63 8.79 -10.45
CA GLU A 257 4.54 10.13 -11.00
C GLU A 257 5.73 11.03 -10.60
N GLN A 258 6.17 10.91 -9.35
CA GLN A 258 7.21 11.75 -8.74
C GLN A 258 8.16 10.92 -7.85
N PRO A 259 8.82 9.86 -8.36
CA PRO A 259 9.61 8.94 -7.55
C PRO A 259 10.75 9.62 -6.78
N GLY A 260 11.40 10.63 -7.37
CA GLY A 260 12.48 11.37 -6.72
C GLY A 260 12.00 12.14 -5.48
N GLU A 261 10.81 12.75 -5.56
CA GLU A 261 10.27 13.55 -4.47
C GLU A 261 9.79 12.67 -3.30
N VAL A 262 9.05 11.58 -3.57
CA VAL A 262 8.63 10.70 -2.50
C VAL A 262 9.82 10.03 -1.81
N VAL A 263 10.88 9.67 -2.55
CA VAL A 263 12.11 9.12 -1.98
C VAL A 263 12.83 10.15 -1.10
N ARG A 264 12.93 11.41 -1.53
CA ARG A 264 13.51 12.50 -0.73
C ARG A 264 12.77 12.64 0.61
N ILE A 265 11.44 12.69 0.58
CA ILE A 265 10.59 12.79 1.79
C ILE A 265 10.86 11.62 2.74
N VAL A 266 10.93 10.38 2.21
CA VAL A 266 11.20 9.16 3.00
C VAL A 266 12.59 9.23 3.66
N LEU A 267 13.63 9.59 2.90
CA LEU A 267 15.00 9.66 3.42
C LEU A 267 15.17 10.77 4.47
N GLU A 268 14.57 11.94 4.26
CA GLU A 268 14.57 13.03 5.25
C GLU A 268 13.87 12.64 6.55
N PHE A 269 12.77 11.88 6.44
CA PHE A 269 12.08 11.37 7.62
C PHE A 269 12.95 10.39 8.40
N ILE A 270 13.56 9.40 7.73
CA ILE A 270 14.43 8.41 8.38
C ILE A 270 15.64 9.08 9.02
N ALA A 271 16.34 9.97 8.32
CA ALA A 271 17.47 10.71 8.86
C ALA A 271 17.12 11.56 10.10
N GLY A 272 15.90 12.04 10.19
CA GLY A 272 15.40 12.77 11.35
C GLY A 272 15.08 11.92 12.58
N LEU A 273 15.18 10.58 12.50
CA LEU A 273 14.96 9.67 13.63
C LEU A 273 16.24 9.41 14.44
N ASP A 274 17.40 9.65 13.84
CA ASP A 274 18.73 9.39 14.46
C ASP A 274 19.30 10.63 15.19
N GLY A 275 18.60 11.76 15.16
CA GLY A 275 18.96 13.02 15.85
C GLY A 275 18.03 13.30 17.01
#